data_beeb92bf8315dd574e46da55693f726c
#
_entry.id   beeb92bf8315dd574e46da55693f726c
#
_cell.length_a   1.000
_cell.length_b   1.000
_cell.length_c   1.000
_cell.angle_alpha   90.00
_cell.angle_beta   90.00
_cell.angle_gamma   90.00
#
_symmetry.space_group_name_H-M   'P 1'
#
loop_
_entity.id
_entity.type
_entity.pdbx_description
1 polymer ?
#
loop_
_entity_poly.entity_id
_entity_poly.type
_entity_poly.pdbx_seq_one_letter_code
_entity_poly.pdbx_strand_id
1 'polypeptide(L)'
;MDGFIRKHDKMRVLPLQETVTLRSIQKHDDDWGIAVVGDRVGLALKGIEADRLDRGYVLSTDSELKTSLQIEAEAQLIRFWPSALKEGMVLHVGHWMQMVPCRLLRVEGQDWHRPIVEMLFDTEMVHRPGDRAVLTYLEGGKLRIVGTIVLP
;
A
#
# COMPACT_ATOMS: atom_id res chain seq x y z
N MET A 1 5.02 -4.34 8.92
CA MET A 1 6.21 -4.92 8.29
C MET A 1 6.99 -5.64 9.36
N ASP A 2 7.57 -6.77 9.07
CA ASP A 2 8.31 -7.63 9.98
C ASP A 2 9.62 -8.09 9.36
N GLY A 3 10.47 -8.77 10.14
CA GLY A 3 11.74 -9.27 9.69
C GLY A 3 12.91 -8.29 9.85
N PHE A 4 13.92 -8.52 9.05
CA PHE A 4 15.14 -7.71 9.00
C PHE A 4 15.72 -7.72 7.59
N ILE A 5 16.59 -6.76 7.30
CA ILE A 5 17.37 -6.68 6.06
C ILE A 5 18.84 -6.55 6.40
N ARG A 6 19.70 -7.13 5.55
CA ARG A 6 21.15 -7.09 5.69
C ARG A 6 21.80 -6.49 4.46
N LYS A 7 22.96 -5.90 4.67
CA LYS A 7 23.85 -5.49 3.58
C LYS A 7 24.12 -6.68 2.66
N HIS A 8 24.02 -6.47 1.35
CA HIS A 8 24.14 -7.42 0.25
C HIS A 8 22.90 -8.30 -0.01
N ASP A 9 21.80 -8.11 0.72
CA ASP A 9 20.55 -8.78 0.39
C ASP A 9 20.07 -8.37 -1.02
N LYS A 10 19.57 -9.37 -1.77
CA LYS A 10 18.84 -9.15 -3.01
C LYS A 10 17.37 -8.97 -2.68
N MET A 11 16.79 -7.89 -3.16
CA MET A 11 15.42 -7.51 -2.84
C MET A 11 14.67 -7.15 -4.12
N ARG A 12 13.34 -7.32 -4.09
CA ARG A 12 12.46 -6.79 -5.13
C ARG A 12 12.05 -5.38 -4.77
N VAL A 13 12.01 -4.51 -5.77
CA VAL A 13 11.37 -3.19 -5.70
C VAL A 13 9.97 -3.31 -6.27
N LEU A 14 8.96 -3.10 -5.46
CA LEU A 14 7.56 -3.18 -5.85
C LEU A 14 6.94 -1.78 -5.89
N PRO A 15 6.09 -1.46 -6.87
CA PRO A 15 5.51 -2.35 -7.88
C PRO A 15 6.37 -2.58 -9.14
N LEU A 16 7.55 -1.99 -9.27
CA LEU A 16 8.37 -2.08 -10.49
C LEU A 16 8.79 -3.50 -10.88
N GLN A 17 8.70 -4.47 -9.95
CA GLN A 17 9.12 -5.88 -10.13
C GLN A 17 10.62 -6.02 -10.45
N GLU A 18 11.43 -5.02 -10.13
CA GLU A 18 12.87 -5.04 -10.37
C GLU A 18 13.63 -5.63 -9.18
N THR A 19 14.76 -6.29 -9.47
CA THR A 19 15.64 -6.83 -8.43
C THR A 19 16.81 -5.89 -8.21
N VAL A 20 17.05 -5.54 -6.95
CA VAL A 20 18.17 -4.69 -6.53
C VAL A 20 19.00 -5.40 -5.48
N THR A 21 20.22 -4.92 -5.28
CA THR A 21 21.09 -5.37 -4.18
C THR A 21 21.27 -4.23 -3.18
N LEU A 22 21.06 -4.51 -1.92
CA LEU A 22 21.29 -3.56 -0.83
C LEU A 22 22.80 -3.35 -0.62
N ARG A 23 23.30 -2.17 -0.97
CA ARG A 23 24.72 -1.85 -0.93
C ARG A 23 25.17 -1.38 0.46
N SER A 24 24.41 -0.51 1.09
CA SER A 24 24.67 -0.03 2.45
C SER A 24 23.35 0.33 3.17
N ILE A 25 23.43 0.29 4.48
CA ILE A 25 22.36 0.70 5.42
C ILE A 25 22.94 1.79 6.30
N GLN A 26 22.27 2.93 6.39
CA GLN A 26 22.66 4.03 7.25
C GLN A 26 21.58 4.31 8.30
N LYS A 27 21.98 4.43 9.56
CA LYS A 27 21.16 4.90 10.68
C LYS A 27 21.88 6.06 11.35
N HIS A 28 21.24 7.21 11.47
CA HIS A 28 21.83 8.38 12.13
C HIS A 28 23.24 8.73 11.60
N ASP A 29 23.41 8.66 10.27
CA ASP A 29 24.66 8.91 9.54
C ASP A 29 25.78 7.86 9.73
N ASP A 30 25.54 6.80 10.50
CA ASP A 30 26.46 5.68 10.67
C ASP A 30 26.11 4.49 9.77
N ASP A 31 27.16 3.78 9.30
CA ASP A 31 27.01 2.53 8.54
C ASP A 31 26.67 1.35 9.44
N TRP A 32 25.59 0.63 9.06
CA TRP A 32 25.11 -0.57 9.76
C TRP A 32 25.06 -1.78 8.83
N GLY A 33 25.30 -2.97 9.39
CA GLY A 33 25.20 -4.23 8.64
C GLY A 33 23.80 -4.78 8.51
N ILE A 34 22.88 -4.35 9.39
CA ILE A 34 21.51 -4.87 9.52
C ILE A 34 20.54 -3.75 9.92
N ALA A 35 19.30 -3.86 9.42
CA ALA A 35 18.16 -3.09 9.91
C ALA A 35 17.02 -4.04 10.31
N VAL A 36 16.31 -3.67 11.37
CA VAL A 36 15.21 -4.46 11.95
C VAL A 36 13.90 -3.65 11.93
N VAL A 37 12.81 -4.32 12.27
CA VAL A 37 11.48 -3.68 12.40
C VAL A 37 11.54 -2.46 13.30
N GLY A 38 10.95 -1.35 12.82
CA GLY A 38 10.91 -0.07 13.53
C GLY A 38 12.08 0.87 13.22
N ASP A 39 13.13 0.38 12.57
CA ASP A 39 14.25 1.25 12.17
C ASP A 39 13.85 2.19 11.03
N ARG A 40 14.26 3.44 11.15
CA ARG A 40 14.28 4.40 10.04
C ARG A 40 15.69 4.47 9.49
N VAL A 41 15.87 4.09 8.23
CA VAL A 41 17.17 3.89 7.61
C VAL A 41 17.29 4.57 6.25
N GLY A 42 18.48 5.00 5.91
CA GLY A 42 18.89 5.28 4.54
C GLY A 42 19.42 4.01 3.89
N LEU A 43 19.00 3.72 2.67
CA LEU A 43 19.43 2.55 1.91
C LEU A 43 20.09 2.98 0.61
N ALA A 44 21.30 2.49 0.33
CA ALA A 44 21.90 2.59 -0.99
C ALA A 44 21.66 1.30 -1.76
N LEU A 45 21.04 1.42 -2.92
CA LEU A 45 20.67 0.31 -3.79
C LEU A 45 21.58 0.25 -5.02
N LYS A 46 21.89 -0.96 -5.47
CA LYS A 46 22.56 -1.23 -6.74
C LYS A 46 21.54 -1.92 -7.67
N GLY A 47 21.45 -1.44 -8.91
CA GLY A 47 20.58 -2.02 -9.93
C GLY A 47 19.34 -1.20 -10.24
N ILE A 48 19.19 -0.02 -9.61
CA ILE A 48 18.14 0.95 -9.92
C ILE A 48 18.65 2.36 -9.68
N GLU A 49 18.22 3.31 -10.51
CA GLU A 49 18.48 4.73 -10.32
C GLU A 49 17.48 5.35 -9.34
N ALA A 50 17.92 6.33 -8.57
CA ALA A 50 17.11 6.93 -7.50
C ALA A 50 15.86 7.66 -8.01
N ASP A 51 15.93 8.24 -9.21
CA ASP A 51 14.82 8.94 -9.87
C ASP A 51 13.68 8.01 -10.34
N ARG A 52 13.91 6.71 -10.34
CA ARG A 52 12.90 5.67 -10.60
C ARG A 52 12.13 5.22 -9.36
N LEU A 53 12.51 5.72 -8.20
CA LEU A 53 11.91 5.35 -6.91
C LEU A 53 10.93 6.42 -6.45
N ASP A 54 9.69 6.02 -6.23
CA ASP A 54 8.67 6.91 -5.69
C ASP A 54 8.29 6.57 -4.25
N ARG A 55 7.68 7.55 -3.60
CA ARG A 55 7.14 7.35 -2.26
C ARG A 55 6.06 6.27 -2.26
N GLY A 56 6.19 5.34 -1.32
CA GLY A 56 5.26 4.22 -1.19
C GLY A 56 5.78 2.93 -1.81
N TYR A 57 6.86 2.98 -2.58
CA TYR A 57 7.49 1.76 -3.08
C TYR A 57 7.98 0.87 -1.95
N VAL A 58 7.93 -0.42 -2.16
CA VAL A 58 8.25 -1.43 -1.16
C VAL A 58 9.47 -2.23 -1.62
N LEU A 59 10.47 -2.30 -0.73
CA LEU A 59 11.61 -3.20 -0.88
C LEU A 59 11.35 -4.45 -0.05
N SER A 60 11.43 -5.63 -0.67
CA SER A 60 11.15 -6.88 0.04
C SER A 60 11.88 -8.09 -0.53
N THR A 61 12.19 -9.03 0.35
CA THR A 61 12.59 -10.40 0.02
C THR A 61 11.40 -11.36 0.03
N ASP A 62 10.24 -10.92 0.50
CA ASP A 62 9.02 -11.71 0.63
C ASP A 62 8.38 -11.98 -0.73
N SER A 63 8.22 -13.25 -1.07
CA SER A 63 7.59 -13.70 -2.32
C SER A 63 6.06 -13.60 -2.30
N GLU A 64 5.43 -13.49 -1.11
CA GLU A 64 3.98 -13.43 -0.96
C GLU A 64 3.42 -12.04 -1.21
N LEU A 65 4.27 -11.01 -1.26
CA LEU A 65 3.82 -9.68 -1.64
C LEU A 65 3.28 -9.66 -3.07
N LYS A 66 2.06 -9.15 -3.20
CA LYS A 66 1.35 -8.98 -4.47
C LYS A 66 1.34 -7.52 -4.89
N THR A 67 1.16 -7.32 -6.18
CA THR A 67 0.79 -6.03 -6.76
C THR A 67 -0.56 -6.20 -7.46
N SER A 68 -1.48 -5.28 -7.25
CA SER A 68 -2.82 -5.33 -7.83
C SER A 68 -3.24 -3.99 -8.38
N LEU A 69 -3.67 -3.96 -9.64
CA LEU A 69 -4.27 -2.80 -10.26
C LEU A 69 -5.79 -2.76 -10.02
N GLN A 70 -6.40 -3.92 -9.84
CA GLN A 70 -7.83 -4.08 -9.59
C GLN A 70 -8.05 -5.12 -8.50
N ILE A 71 -8.96 -4.83 -7.58
CA ILE A 71 -9.34 -5.73 -6.50
C ILE A 71 -10.85 -5.72 -6.28
N GLU A 72 -11.36 -6.82 -5.75
CA GLU A 72 -12.67 -6.90 -5.12
C GLU A 72 -12.49 -7.18 -3.63
N ALA A 73 -13.16 -6.43 -2.79
CA ALA A 73 -13.04 -6.55 -1.35
C ALA A 73 -14.33 -6.15 -0.62
N GLU A 74 -14.56 -6.72 0.57
CA GLU A 74 -15.59 -6.23 1.48
C GLU A 74 -15.08 -4.95 2.16
N ALA A 75 -15.82 -3.86 2.02
CA ALA A 75 -15.58 -2.63 2.75
C ALA A 75 -16.38 -2.63 4.05
N GLN A 76 -15.78 -2.11 5.11
CA GLN A 76 -16.46 -1.83 6.37
C GLN A 76 -16.47 -0.32 6.58
N LEU A 77 -17.64 0.31 6.35
CA LEU A 77 -17.80 1.76 6.50
C LEU A 77 -17.88 2.14 7.97
N ILE A 78 -17.32 3.30 8.32
CA ILE A 78 -17.48 3.83 9.66
C ILE A 78 -18.93 4.27 9.88
N ARG A 79 -19.42 4.16 11.10
CA ARG A 79 -20.81 4.51 11.45
C ARG A 79 -21.21 5.96 11.16
N PHE A 80 -20.22 6.86 11.06
CA PHE A 80 -20.43 8.28 10.80
C PHE A 80 -20.40 8.63 9.31
N TRP A 81 -20.10 7.67 8.45
CA TRP A 81 -20.16 7.88 7.02
C TRP A 81 -21.63 8.06 6.61
N PRO A 82 -21.99 9.15 5.86
CA PRO A 82 -23.38 9.56 5.77
C PRO A 82 -24.22 8.84 4.72
N SER A 83 -23.61 8.07 3.81
CA SER A 83 -24.34 7.49 2.67
C SER A 83 -23.67 6.24 2.13
N ALA A 84 -24.42 5.46 1.36
CA ALA A 84 -23.85 4.33 0.61
C ALA A 84 -22.77 4.81 -0.38
N LEU A 85 -21.78 3.96 -0.61
CA LEU A 85 -20.82 4.13 -1.71
C LEU A 85 -21.57 3.96 -3.04
N LYS A 86 -21.04 4.58 -4.09
CA LYS A 86 -21.62 4.54 -5.44
C LYS A 86 -20.54 4.24 -6.47
N GLU A 87 -20.93 3.57 -7.53
CA GLU A 87 -20.10 3.38 -8.71
C GLU A 87 -19.63 4.74 -9.27
N GLY A 88 -18.40 4.77 -9.75
CA GLY A 88 -17.76 5.97 -10.26
C GLY A 88 -17.14 6.88 -9.18
N MET A 89 -17.41 6.68 -7.89
CA MET A 89 -16.71 7.43 -6.83
C MET A 89 -15.21 7.18 -6.89
N VAL A 90 -14.44 8.24 -6.69
CA VAL A 90 -12.99 8.16 -6.54
C VAL A 90 -12.65 8.24 -5.06
N LEU A 91 -12.07 7.16 -4.54
CA LEU A 91 -11.55 7.07 -3.19
C LEU A 91 -10.03 7.01 -3.23
N HIS A 92 -9.40 7.09 -2.07
CA HIS A 92 -7.97 6.82 -1.90
C HIS A 92 -7.81 5.67 -0.91
N VAL A 93 -7.00 4.70 -1.27
CA VAL A 93 -6.67 3.57 -0.42
C VAL A 93 -5.31 3.80 0.22
N GLY A 94 -5.31 3.92 1.54
CA GLY A 94 -4.10 4.07 2.35
C GLY A 94 -3.64 2.73 2.89
N HIS A 95 -2.45 2.29 2.52
CA HIS A 95 -1.84 1.07 3.02
C HIS A 95 -0.32 1.24 3.14
N TRP A 96 0.24 1.01 4.33
CA TRP A 96 1.63 1.34 4.67
C TRP A 96 1.94 2.81 4.33
N MET A 97 2.92 3.06 3.47
CA MET A 97 3.26 4.41 2.98
C MET A 97 2.63 4.75 1.63
N GLN A 98 1.79 3.87 1.10
CA GLN A 98 1.04 4.06 -0.13
C GLN A 98 -0.26 4.84 0.15
N MET A 99 -0.63 5.72 -0.76
CA MET A 99 -1.92 6.40 -0.79
C MET A 99 -2.34 6.46 -2.26
N VAL A 100 -3.07 5.45 -2.70
CA VAL A 100 -3.37 5.24 -4.12
C VAL A 100 -4.82 5.61 -4.41
N PRO A 101 -5.06 6.51 -5.38
CA PRO A 101 -6.42 6.78 -5.87
C PRO A 101 -7.00 5.52 -6.50
N CYS A 102 -8.29 5.30 -6.29
CA CYS A 102 -9.04 4.23 -6.94
C CYS A 102 -10.44 4.68 -7.33
N ARG A 103 -10.93 4.15 -8.42
CA ARG A 103 -12.32 4.32 -8.86
C ARG A 103 -13.13 3.09 -8.49
N LEU A 104 -14.30 3.28 -7.90
CA LEU A 104 -15.25 2.19 -7.67
C LEU A 104 -15.90 1.80 -9.01
N LEU A 105 -15.67 0.57 -9.44
CA LEU A 105 -16.27 0.01 -10.66
C LEU A 105 -17.63 -0.59 -10.38
N ARG A 106 -17.79 -1.22 -9.21
CA ARG A 106 -19.00 -1.89 -8.77
C ARG A 106 -19.14 -1.79 -7.26
N VAL A 107 -20.39 -1.64 -6.80
CA VAL A 107 -20.74 -1.61 -5.37
C VAL A 107 -21.96 -2.48 -5.18
N GLU A 108 -21.85 -3.56 -4.39
CA GLU A 108 -22.89 -4.54 -4.17
C GLU A 108 -23.09 -4.84 -2.68
N GLY A 109 -24.25 -5.38 -2.33
CA GLY A 109 -24.58 -5.84 -1.00
C GLY A 109 -25.87 -5.24 -0.47
N GLN A 110 -26.53 -5.96 0.44
CA GLN A 110 -27.76 -5.50 1.08
C GLN A 110 -27.48 -4.53 2.24
N ASP A 111 -26.38 -4.75 2.95
CA ASP A 111 -25.89 -3.84 4.00
C ASP A 111 -24.95 -2.82 3.41
N TRP A 112 -25.41 -1.58 3.27
CA TRP A 112 -24.63 -0.52 2.69
C TRP A 112 -23.43 -0.09 3.58
N HIS A 113 -23.37 -0.51 4.86
CA HIS A 113 -22.21 -0.31 5.72
C HIS A 113 -21.11 -1.37 5.47
N ARG A 114 -21.47 -2.48 4.82
CA ARG A 114 -20.55 -3.59 4.49
C ARG A 114 -20.70 -4.01 3.03
N PRO A 115 -20.58 -3.08 2.08
CA PRO A 115 -20.66 -3.43 0.67
C PRO A 115 -19.45 -4.23 0.20
N ILE A 116 -19.65 -5.05 -0.81
CA ILE A 116 -18.57 -5.57 -1.65
C ILE A 116 -18.29 -4.53 -2.71
N VAL A 117 -17.03 -4.13 -2.82
CA VAL A 117 -16.60 -3.11 -3.77
C VAL A 117 -15.53 -3.65 -4.71
N GLU A 118 -15.70 -3.40 -5.98
CA GLU A 118 -14.68 -3.62 -6.99
C GLU A 118 -14.01 -2.29 -7.30
N MET A 119 -12.69 -2.24 -7.17
CA MET A 119 -11.90 -1.02 -7.27
C MET A 119 -10.81 -1.15 -8.32
N LEU A 120 -10.67 -0.14 -9.15
CA LEU A 120 -9.55 0.03 -10.08
C LEU A 120 -8.63 1.13 -9.55
N PHE A 121 -7.39 0.80 -9.27
CA PHE A 121 -6.36 1.72 -8.83
C PHE A 121 -5.73 2.49 -9.98
N ASP A 122 -5.32 3.71 -9.74
CA ASP A 122 -4.58 4.51 -10.74
C ASP A 122 -3.16 3.97 -10.97
N THR A 123 -2.57 3.35 -9.93
CA THR A 123 -1.27 2.67 -9.98
C THR A 123 -1.36 1.37 -9.19
N GLU A 124 -0.51 0.40 -9.50
CA GLU A 124 -0.48 -0.87 -8.77
C GLU A 124 -0.22 -0.67 -7.27
N MET A 125 -1.07 -1.28 -6.46
CA MET A 125 -0.95 -1.29 -5.01
C MET A 125 -0.21 -2.55 -4.56
N VAL A 126 0.80 -2.37 -3.72
CA VAL A 126 1.56 -3.46 -3.09
C VAL A 126 0.89 -3.85 -1.78
N HIS A 127 0.62 -5.13 -1.58
CA HIS A 127 -0.02 -5.63 -0.36
C HIS A 127 0.29 -7.10 -0.09
N ARG A 128 -0.02 -7.55 1.12
CA ARG A 128 -0.18 -8.97 1.47
C ARG A 128 -1.65 -9.33 1.50
N PRO A 129 -2.02 -10.56 1.15
CA PRO A 129 -3.36 -11.07 1.40
C PRO A 129 -3.73 -10.95 2.88
N GLY A 130 -4.93 -10.45 3.14
CA GLY A 130 -5.43 -10.24 4.50
C GLY A 130 -5.01 -8.94 5.17
N ASP A 131 -4.17 -8.12 4.57
CA ASP A 131 -3.83 -6.80 5.10
C ASP A 131 -5.06 -5.88 5.11
N ARG A 132 -5.09 -4.97 6.10
CA ARG A 132 -6.12 -3.94 6.17
C ARG A 132 -5.62 -2.63 5.56
N ALA A 133 -6.48 -2.02 4.75
CA ALA A 133 -6.25 -0.70 4.19
C ALA A 133 -7.39 0.27 4.58
N VAL A 134 -7.08 1.55 4.62
CA VAL A 134 -8.02 2.61 4.97
C VAL A 134 -8.57 3.23 3.69
N LEU A 135 -9.89 3.38 3.62
CA LEU A 135 -10.58 4.12 2.57
C LEU A 135 -10.76 5.58 2.99
N THR A 136 -10.35 6.50 2.14
CA THR A 136 -10.54 7.94 2.33
C THR A 136 -11.22 8.57 1.12
N TYR A 137 -12.02 9.61 1.38
CA TYR A 137 -12.69 10.41 0.35
C TYR A 137 -12.28 11.87 0.52
N LEU A 138 -11.46 12.38 -0.38
CA LEU A 138 -10.85 13.71 -0.22
C LEU A 138 -11.85 14.84 -0.41
N GLU A 139 -12.92 14.60 -1.16
CA GLU A 139 -14.01 15.59 -1.37
C GLU A 139 -15.03 15.60 -0.24
N GLY A 140 -14.87 14.74 0.79
CA GLY A 140 -15.80 14.57 1.90
C GLY A 140 -15.83 15.69 2.94
N GLY A 141 -15.24 16.84 2.67
CA GLY A 141 -15.22 17.97 3.60
C GLY A 141 -14.42 17.66 4.87
N LYS A 142 -15.05 17.75 6.04
CA LYS A 142 -14.39 17.48 7.33
C LYS A 142 -14.19 15.98 7.59
N LEU A 143 -15.15 15.15 7.21
CA LEU A 143 -15.08 13.70 7.37
C LEU A 143 -14.52 13.08 6.11
N ARG A 144 -13.25 12.66 6.16
CA ARG A 144 -12.56 12.08 5.02
C ARG A 144 -12.41 10.55 5.11
N ILE A 145 -12.43 10.00 6.32
CA ILE A 145 -12.33 8.55 6.50
C ILE A 145 -13.68 7.92 6.17
N VAL A 146 -13.69 7.01 5.22
CA VAL A 146 -14.86 6.25 4.76
C VAL A 146 -15.00 4.97 5.55
N GLY A 147 -13.91 4.23 5.70
CA GLY A 147 -13.90 2.91 6.31
C GLY A 147 -12.58 2.18 6.09
N THR A 148 -12.66 0.87 6.11
CA THR A 148 -11.54 -0.03 5.84
C THR A 148 -11.94 -1.13 4.87
N ILE A 149 -10.94 -1.74 4.22
CA ILE A 149 -11.07 -2.97 3.43
C ILE A 149 -10.05 -3.99 3.90
N VAL A 150 -10.31 -5.26 3.60
CA VAL A 150 -9.32 -6.35 3.70
C VAL A 150 -8.85 -6.65 2.28
N LEU A 151 -7.55 -6.53 2.06
CA LEU A 151 -6.91 -6.76 0.76
C LEU A 151 -6.86 -8.28 0.46
N PRO A 152 -7.17 -8.72 -0.78
CA PRO A 152 -7.26 -10.12 -1.17
C PRO A 152 -5.92 -10.85 -1.28
#